data_3eaf14ed60093b30b4ba9dd9d9e20235
#
_entry.id   3eaf14ed60093b30b4ba9dd9d9e20235
#
_cell.length_a   1.000
_cell.length_b   1.000
_cell.length_c   1.000
_cell.angle_alpha   90.00
_cell.angle_beta   90.00
_cell.angle_gamma   90.00
#
_symmetry.space_group_name_H-M   'P 1'
#
loop_
_entity.id
_entity.type
_entity.pdbx_description
1 polymer ?
#
loop_
_entity_poly.entity_id
_entity_poly.type
_entity_poly.pdbx_seq_one_letter_code
_entity_poly.pdbx_strand_id
1 'polypeptide(L)'
;MAQSYEKAGVNLEAGYEVVRRIKKHVASTSRLGVMGNIGAFGGMFDLSALKVKEPVLVSGTDGVGTKLKLAFEMDKHDTIGIDAVAMCVNDVLAQGAEPLVFLDYVAVGRNEPQKIEAIVAGVAEGCRQAGCALVGGETAEMPGMYAGGEYDIAGFTVGVVEKSQLIDGSKVRAGDVLVGVASSGVHSNGFSLVRKIVADNCLNLRESYPELSNKQLGEVLLTPTKIYVKQVLEVVRNCDVHGISHITGGGFDENIPRILHEGQGLEIDEGSWEILPVFRFLEKYGKVAHREMFNIFNMGIGMVIALDAAEAQKAIGILTEQGERATVIGRVTDTEGVVIR
;
A
#
# COMPACT_ATOMS: atom_id res chain seq x y z
N MET A 1 12.26 -11.55 38.11
CA MET A 1 12.12 -10.77 36.87
C MET A 1 13.36 -9.93 36.63
N ALA A 2 13.79 -9.73 35.42
CA ALA A 2 15.10 -9.20 35.08
C ALA A 2 15.20 -7.68 35.29
N GLN A 3 15.35 -7.23 36.54
CA GLN A 3 15.53 -5.81 36.89
C GLN A 3 16.69 -5.15 36.13
N SER A 4 17.67 -5.94 35.66
CA SER A 4 18.79 -5.44 34.85
C SER A 4 18.36 -5.04 33.45
N TYR A 5 17.39 -5.75 32.88
CA TYR A 5 16.84 -5.47 31.54
C TYR A 5 15.94 -4.21 31.54
N GLU A 6 15.17 -4.06 32.60
CA GLU A 6 14.34 -2.86 32.81
C GLU A 6 15.19 -1.60 33.00
N LYS A 7 16.32 -1.72 33.72
CA LYS A 7 17.33 -0.64 33.86
C LYS A 7 18.02 -0.30 32.54
N ALA A 8 18.06 -1.23 31.59
CA ALA A 8 18.55 -1.03 30.23
C ALA A 8 17.51 -0.44 29.28
N GLY A 9 16.27 -0.18 29.77
CA GLY A 9 15.21 0.47 29.02
C GLY A 9 14.25 -0.50 28.30
N VAL A 10 14.31 -1.82 28.59
CA VAL A 10 13.44 -2.84 27.97
C VAL A 10 12.41 -3.32 28.98
N ASN A 11 11.11 -3.18 28.63
CA ASN A 11 10.00 -3.57 29.49
C ASN A 11 9.35 -4.90 29.03
N LEU A 12 9.75 -6.01 29.65
CA LEU A 12 9.25 -7.35 29.33
C LEU A 12 7.74 -7.51 29.59
N GLU A 13 7.23 -6.91 30.67
CA GLU A 13 5.79 -7.00 31.02
C GLU A 13 4.94 -6.28 29.96
N ALA A 14 5.40 -5.13 29.45
CA ALA A 14 4.76 -4.46 28.34
C ALA A 14 4.74 -5.35 27.08
N GLY A 15 5.82 -6.09 26.80
CA GLY A 15 5.87 -7.06 25.70
C GLY A 15 4.81 -8.15 25.83
N TYR A 16 4.68 -8.76 27.02
CA TYR A 16 3.62 -9.77 27.26
C TYR A 16 2.21 -9.19 27.12
N GLU A 17 2.00 -7.96 27.56
CA GLU A 17 0.73 -7.26 27.43
C GLU A 17 0.40 -6.99 25.96
N VAL A 18 1.36 -6.58 25.14
CA VAL A 18 1.19 -6.44 23.68
C VAL A 18 0.70 -7.73 23.07
N VAL A 19 1.41 -8.85 23.30
CA VAL A 19 1.03 -10.16 22.75
C VAL A 19 -0.39 -10.54 23.16
N ARG A 20 -0.79 -10.27 24.41
CA ARG A 20 -2.16 -10.54 24.88
C ARG A 20 -3.20 -9.72 24.10
N ARG A 21 -2.94 -8.43 23.89
CA ARG A 21 -3.85 -7.50 23.23
C ARG A 21 -4.04 -7.79 21.74
N ILE A 22 -2.96 -8.12 21.03
CA ILE A 22 -3.00 -8.33 19.57
C ILE A 22 -3.63 -9.65 19.15
N LYS A 23 -3.75 -10.67 20.03
CA LYS A 23 -4.28 -12.00 19.70
C LYS A 23 -5.64 -11.96 18.97
N LYS A 24 -6.57 -11.12 19.42
CA LYS A 24 -7.90 -10.98 18.83
C LYS A 24 -7.83 -10.43 17.39
N HIS A 25 -6.91 -9.48 17.14
CA HIS A 25 -6.72 -8.87 15.84
C HIS A 25 -6.11 -9.86 14.86
N VAL A 26 -5.06 -10.59 15.28
CA VAL A 26 -4.45 -11.65 14.47
C VAL A 26 -5.45 -12.74 14.13
N ALA A 27 -6.20 -13.25 15.11
CA ALA A 27 -7.21 -14.28 14.89
C ALA A 27 -8.30 -13.86 13.88
N SER A 28 -8.61 -12.56 13.79
CA SER A 28 -9.60 -12.03 12.85
C SER A 28 -9.18 -12.08 11.38
N THR A 29 -7.90 -12.35 11.10
CA THR A 29 -7.35 -12.47 9.74
C THR A 29 -7.23 -13.91 9.26
N SER A 30 -7.62 -14.89 10.08
CA SER A 30 -7.49 -16.31 9.74
C SER A 30 -8.23 -16.66 8.46
N ARG A 31 -7.60 -17.51 7.64
CA ARG A 31 -8.17 -18.00 6.38
C ARG A 31 -7.81 -19.46 6.15
N LEU A 32 -8.42 -20.05 5.12
CA LEU A 32 -8.11 -21.41 4.69
C LEU A 32 -6.62 -21.53 4.33
N GLY A 33 -5.96 -22.58 4.83
CA GLY A 33 -4.55 -22.85 4.65
C GLY A 33 -3.66 -22.39 5.81
N VAL A 34 -4.12 -21.50 6.69
CA VAL A 34 -3.34 -21.10 7.87
C VAL A 34 -3.25 -22.28 8.85
N MET A 35 -2.04 -22.59 9.30
CA MET A 35 -1.74 -23.65 10.26
C MET A 35 -1.17 -23.06 11.55
N GLY A 36 -1.66 -23.53 12.69
CA GLY A 36 -1.18 -23.09 14.01
C GLY A 36 -1.76 -21.76 14.45
N ASN A 37 -1.18 -21.23 15.53
CA ASN A 37 -1.58 -19.98 16.16
C ASN A 37 -0.35 -19.06 16.34
N ILE A 38 -0.59 -17.77 16.56
CA ILE A 38 0.47 -16.82 16.94
C ILE A 38 1.21 -17.28 18.19
N GLY A 39 2.54 -17.12 18.18
CA GLY A 39 3.44 -17.51 19.30
C GLY A 39 4.30 -18.74 19.00
N ALA A 40 4.17 -19.37 17.83
CA ALA A 40 5.13 -20.31 17.30
C ALA A 40 6.35 -19.57 16.72
N PHE A 41 7.44 -20.29 16.40
CA PHE A 41 8.65 -19.71 15.82
C PHE A 41 8.44 -19.13 14.39
N GLY A 42 7.41 -19.57 13.69
CA GLY A 42 7.10 -19.08 12.34
C GLY A 42 5.63 -19.26 11.99
N GLY A 43 5.15 -18.43 11.06
CA GLY A 43 3.83 -18.60 10.46
C GLY A 43 3.85 -19.74 9.44
N MET A 44 2.84 -20.60 9.46
CA MET A 44 2.73 -21.73 8.54
C MET A 44 1.48 -21.62 7.69
N PHE A 45 1.62 -21.99 6.42
CA PHE A 45 0.52 -22.01 5.47
C PHE A 45 0.57 -23.28 4.61
N ASP A 46 -0.52 -24.01 4.57
CA ASP A 46 -0.67 -25.21 3.76
C ASP A 46 -1.11 -24.84 2.34
N LEU A 47 -0.17 -24.88 1.39
CA LEU A 47 -0.47 -24.60 -0.02
C LEU A 47 -1.38 -25.65 -0.66
N SER A 48 -1.43 -26.88 -0.12
CA SER A 48 -2.29 -27.95 -0.66
C SER A 48 -3.77 -27.65 -0.44
N ALA A 49 -4.10 -26.73 0.48
CA ALA A 49 -5.46 -26.23 0.68
C ALA A 49 -5.96 -25.38 -0.51
N LEU A 50 -5.07 -24.92 -1.37
CA LEU A 50 -5.38 -24.08 -2.53
C LEU A 50 -5.51 -24.94 -3.81
N LYS A 51 -6.35 -24.48 -4.75
CA LYS A 51 -6.53 -25.16 -6.04
C LYS A 51 -5.54 -24.62 -7.09
N VAL A 52 -4.25 -24.54 -6.75
CA VAL A 52 -3.17 -24.11 -7.65
C VAL A 52 -2.33 -25.32 -8.00
N LYS A 53 -2.13 -25.60 -9.29
CA LYS A 53 -1.44 -26.80 -9.78
C LYS A 53 0.07 -26.58 -9.89
N GLU A 54 0.46 -25.47 -10.49
CA GLU A 54 1.86 -25.06 -10.66
C GLU A 54 2.08 -23.71 -9.93
N PRO A 55 2.18 -23.73 -8.58
CA PRO A 55 2.25 -22.51 -7.80
C PRO A 55 3.57 -21.78 -8.00
N VAL A 56 3.49 -20.49 -8.29
CA VAL A 56 4.60 -19.54 -8.21
C VAL A 56 4.37 -18.67 -6.99
N LEU A 57 5.36 -18.61 -6.10
CA LEU A 57 5.33 -17.72 -4.94
C LEU A 57 5.86 -16.34 -5.34
N VAL A 58 5.11 -15.31 -4.98
CA VAL A 58 5.48 -13.92 -5.15
C VAL A 58 5.59 -13.28 -3.76
N SER A 59 6.70 -12.66 -3.46
CA SER A 59 6.93 -12.01 -2.17
C SER A 59 7.18 -10.52 -2.34
N GLY A 60 6.70 -9.73 -1.39
CA GLY A 60 6.90 -8.29 -1.32
C GLY A 60 7.22 -7.86 0.11
N THR A 61 8.08 -6.86 0.25
CA THR A 61 8.40 -6.22 1.52
C THR A 61 8.48 -4.72 1.32
N ASP A 62 7.90 -3.97 2.24
CA ASP A 62 7.94 -2.51 2.22
C ASP A 62 7.65 -1.95 3.62
N GLY A 63 7.91 -0.67 3.80
CA GLY A 63 7.55 0.09 5.00
C GLY A 63 6.54 1.19 4.71
N VAL A 64 6.31 2.05 5.71
CA VAL A 64 5.42 3.21 5.56
C VAL A 64 6.22 4.48 5.26
N GLY A 65 7.48 4.51 5.64
CA GLY A 65 8.36 5.65 5.44
C GLY A 65 7.99 6.87 6.29
N THR A 66 8.31 8.07 5.79
CA THR A 66 8.25 9.29 6.60
C THR A 66 6.83 9.83 6.84
N LYS A 67 5.78 9.17 6.32
CA LYS A 67 4.38 9.38 6.74
C LYS A 67 4.21 9.16 8.24
N LEU A 68 5.00 8.27 8.84
CA LEU A 68 5.02 7.99 10.28
C LEU A 68 5.22 9.26 11.12
N LYS A 69 6.01 10.24 10.65
CA LYS A 69 6.22 11.50 11.39
C LYS A 69 4.92 12.29 11.57
N LEU A 70 4.00 12.23 10.59
CA LEU A 70 2.69 12.84 10.72
C LEU A 70 1.82 12.08 11.71
N ALA A 71 1.92 10.74 11.72
CA ALA A 71 1.21 9.91 12.69
C ALA A 71 1.64 10.22 14.13
N PHE A 72 2.95 10.45 14.35
CA PHE A 72 3.48 10.86 15.66
C PHE A 72 2.94 12.24 16.08
N GLU A 73 2.96 13.21 15.18
CA GLU A 73 2.49 14.58 15.46
C GLU A 73 0.98 14.64 15.71
N MET A 74 0.21 13.84 14.98
CA MET A 74 -1.25 13.75 15.13
C MET A 74 -1.69 12.81 16.26
N ASP A 75 -0.77 12.02 16.83
CA ASP A 75 -1.03 10.92 17.77
C ASP A 75 -2.08 9.94 17.22
N LYS A 76 -1.94 9.58 15.92
CA LYS A 76 -2.86 8.70 15.20
C LYS A 76 -2.11 7.51 14.61
N HIS A 77 -2.34 6.33 15.19
CA HIS A 77 -1.55 5.13 14.93
C HIS A 77 -2.36 3.97 14.33
N ASP A 78 -3.69 4.08 14.30
CA ASP A 78 -4.63 3.01 13.90
C ASP A 78 -4.71 2.78 12.38
N THR A 79 -4.23 3.73 11.57
CA THR A 79 -4.27 3.65 10.10
C THR A 79 -2.95 3.21 9.46
N ILE A 80 -1.83 3.42 10.15
CA ILE A 80 -0.48 3.17 9.63
C ILE A 80 -0.24 1.69 9.29
N GLY A 81 -0.83 0.77 10.07
CA GLY A 81 -0.75 -0.65 9.79
C GLY A 81 -1.40 -1.03 8.45
N ILE A 82 -2.47 -0.32 8.05
CA ILE A 82 -3.09 -0.50 6.73
C ILE A 82 -2.12 -0.09 5.62
N ASP A 83 -1.41 1.03 5.80
CA ASP A 83 -0.38 1.48 4.85
C ASP A 83 0.71 0.42 4.66
N ALA A 84 1.25 -0.14 5.75
CA ALA A 84 2.28 -1.17 5.70
C ALA A 84 1.82 -2.42 4.92
N VAL A 85 0.59 -2.87 5.16
CA VAL A 85 0.00 -4.00 4.41
C VAL A 85 -0.19 -3.63 2.95
N ALA A 86 -0.79 -2.48 2.66
CA ALA A 86 -1.12 -2.05 1.31
C ALA A 86 0.11 -1.98 0.40
N MET A 87 1.21 -1.42 0.90
CA MET A 87 2.45 -1.30 0.13
C MET A 87 2.98 -2.67 -0.31
N CYS A 88 2.93 -3.67 0.58
CA CYS A 88 3.40 -5.02 0.26
C CYS A 88 2.43 -5.81 -0.62
N VAL A 89 1.12 -5.82 -0.30
CA VAL A 89 0.16 -6.69 -0.99
C VAL A 89 -0.21 -6.18 -2.39
N ASN A 90 -0.18 -4.86 -2.61
CA ASN A 90 -0.42 -4.29 -3.93
C ASN A 90 0.73 -4.60 -4.90
N ASP A 91 1.98 -4.69 -4.42
CA ASP A 91 3.11 -5.11 -5.25
C ASP A 91 3.02 -6.58 -5.65
N VAL A 92 2.62 -7.45 -4.71
CA VAL A 92 2.36 -8.86 -5.00
C VAL A 92 1.21 -9.02 -5.98
N LEU A 93 0.15 -8.22 -5.82
CA LEU A 93 -0.99 -8.16 -6.75
C LEU A 93 -0.56 -7.76 -8.16
N ALA A 94 0.42 -6.86 -8.31
CA ALA A 94 0.91 -6.42 -9.63
C ALA A 94 1.45 -7.55 -10.49
N GLN A 95 1.82 -8.69 -9.88
CA GLN A 95 2.20 -9.93 -10.57
C GLN A 95 1.03 -10.90 -10.76
N GLY A 96 -0.22 -10.50 -10.49
CA GLY A 96 -1.41 -11.35 -10.55
C GLY A 96 -1.53 -12.33 -9.38
N ALA A 97 -0.69 -12.21 -8.35
CA ALA A 97 -0.67 -13.14 -7.22
C ALA A 97 -1.67 -12.74 -6.13
N GLU A 98 -2.32 -13.75 -5.54
CA GLU A 98 -3.16 -13.61 -4.36
C GLU A 98 -2.29 -13.63 -3.10
N PRO A 99 -2.25 -12.55 -2.28
CA PRO A 99 -1.55 -12.55 -1.00
C PRO A 99 -2.14 -13.59 -0.05
N LEU A 100 -1.27 -14.42 0.55
CA LEU A 100 -1.65 -15.52 1.46
C LEU A 100 -1.41 -15.17 2.91
N VAL A 101 -0.19 -14.72 3.20
CA VAL A 101 0.31 -14.45 4.54
C VAL A 101 0.98 -13.11 4.62
N PHE A 102 0.94 -12.50 5.78
CA PHE A 102 1.59 -11.25 6.13
C PHE A 102 2.37 -11.41 7.43
N LEU A 103 3.52 -10.77 7.51
CA LEU A 103 4.34 -10.61 8.70
C LEU A 103 4.67 -9.13 8.86
N ASP A 104 4.65 -8.62 10.09
CA ASP A 104 5.07 -7.27 10.41
C ASP A 104 6.34 -7.25 11.28
N TYR A 105 7.12 -6.19 11.13
CA TYR A 105 8.21 -5.85 12.03
C TYR A 105 7.98 -4.44 12.55
N VAL A 106 7.76 -4.29 13.86
CA VAL A 106 7.54 -3.01 14.52
C VAL A 106 8.69 -2.74 15.47
N ALA A 107 9.55 -1.78 15.11
CA ALA A 107 10.65 -1.34 15.96
C ALA A 107 10.27 -0.05 16.69
N VAL A 108 10.34 -0.03 18.02
CA VAL A 108 9.86 1.09 18.85
C VAL A 108 10.95 1.61 19.77
N GLY A 109 10.96 2.91 20.03
CA GLY A 109 11.86 3.50 21.05
C GLY A 109 11.44 3.12 22.47
N ARG A 110 10.13 2.97 22.69
CA ARG A 110 9.53 2.51 23.95
C ARG A 110 8.30 1.68 23.66
N ASN A 111 8.17 0.56 24.35
CA ASN A 111 7.02 -0.32 24.22
C ASN A 111 5.80 0.26 24.97
N GLU A 112 4.85 0.81 24.22
CA GLU A 112 3.56 1.32 24.69
C GLU A 112 2.44 0.39 24.20
N PRO A 113 1.92 -0.53 25.04
CA PRO A 113 1.01 -1.60 24.58
C PRO A 113 -0.23 -1.12 23.84
N GLN A 114 -0.81 0.02 24.22
CA GLN A 114 -1.99 0.58 23.56
C GLN A 114 -1.66 1.09 22.14
N LYS A 115 -0.51 1.74 21.96
CA LYS A 115 -0.03 2.23 20.68
C LYS A 115 0.27 1.08 19.72
N ILE A 116 0.97 0.05 20.21
CA ILE A 116 1.28 -1.13 19.40
C ILE A 116 0.00 -1.90 19.07
N GLU A 117 -0.95 -2.05 20.00
CA GLU A 117 -2.26 -2.62 19.70
C GLU A 117 -2.96 -1.87 18.56
N ALA A 118 -2.94 -0.53 18.56
CA ALA A 118 -3.55 0.28 17.49
C ALA A 118 -2.85 0.04 16.13
N ILE A 119 -1.51 -0.01 16.11
CA ILE A 119 -0.74 -0.31 14.91
C ILE A 119 -1.10 -1.69 14.35
N VAL A 120 -1.06 -2.73 15.19
CA VAL A 120 -1.36 -4.11 14.77
C VAL A 120 -2.84 -4.29 14.42
N ALA A 121 -3.75 -3.55 15.02
CA ALA A 121 -5.15 -3.51 14.61
C ALA A 121 -5.29 -2.98 13.17
N GLY A 122 -4.52 -1.96 12.80
CA GLY A 122 -4.41 -1.46 11.44
C GLY A 122 -3.82 -2.50 10.48
N VAL A 123 -2.76 -3.21 10.89
CA VAL A 123 -2.20 -4.33 10.09
C VAL A 123 -3.25 -5.41 9.86
N ALA A 124 -3.96 -5.83 10.90
CA ALA A 124 -5.01 -6.84 10.79
C ALA A 124 -6.17 -6.38 9.88
N GLU A 125 -6.54 -5.09 9.94
CA GLU A 125 -7.53 -4.52 9.03
C GLU A 125 -7.05 -4.56 7.58
N GLY A 126 -5.81 -4.15 7.30
CA GLY A 126 -5.21 -4.27 5.98
C GLY A 126 -5.20 -5.72 5.47
N CYS A 127 -4.83 -6.67 6.33
CA CYS A 127 -4.87 -8.09 6.00
C CYS A 127 -6.28 -8.58 5.65
N ARG A 128 -7.33 -8.16 6.38
CA ARG A 128 -8.73 -8.48 6.06
C ARG A 128 -9.16 -7.90 4.72
N GLN A 129 -8.76 -6.66 4.42
CA GLN A 129 -9.03 -6.04 3.12
C GLN A 129 -8.36 -6.81 1.99
N ALA A 130 -7.08 -7.16 2.15
CA ALA A 130 -6.32 -7.96 1.19
C ALA A 130 -6.79 -9.42 1.09
N GLY A 131 -7.43 -9.95 2.13
CA GLY A 131 -7.79 -11.38 2.22
C GLY A 131 -6.62 -12.28 2.59
N CYS A 132 -5.52 -11.75 3.13
CA CYS A 132 -4.38 -12.51 3.64
C CYS A 132 -4.43 -12.66 5.15
N ALA A 133 -3.64 -13.56 5.71
CA ALA A 133 -3.58 -13.80 7.14
C ALA A 133 -2.32 -13.18 7.77
N LEU A 134 -2.47 -12.46 8.87
CA LEU A 134 -1.36 -12.07 9.73
C LEU A 134 -0.94 -13.31 10.54
N VAL A 135 0.16 -13.96 10.14
CA VAL A 135 0.58 -15.24 10.70
C VAL A 135 1.71 -15.14 11.71
N GLY A 136 2.27 -13.96 11.89
CA GLY A 136 3.35 -13.68 12.82
C GLY A 136 3.85 -12.26 12.66
N GLY A 137 4.90 -11.92 13.37
CA GLY A 137 5.55 -10.63 13.35
C GLY A 137 6.52 -10.49 14.51
N GLU A 138 7.15 -9.34 14.63
CA GLU A 138 8.08 -9.00 15.70
C GLU A 138 7.80 -7.59 16.19
N THR A 139 7.84 -7.40 17.51
CA THR A 139 7.87 -6.07 18.13
C THR A 139 9.15 -5.93 18.94
N ALA A 140 10.06 -5.09 18.48
CA ALA A 140 11.36 -4.87 19.08
C ALA A 140 11.42 -3.52 19.78
N GLU A 141 11.65 -3.52 21.12
CA GLU A 141 11.97 -2.31 21.87
C GLU A 141 13.46 -2.00 21.73
N MET A 142 13.77 -0.85 21.14
CA MET A 142 15.13 -0.46 20.76
C MET A 142 15.48 0.91 21.32
N PRO A 143 15.69 1.00 22.66
CA PRO A 143 16.03 2.25 23.32
C PRO A 143 17.34 2.82 22.79
N GLY A 144 17.32 4.11 22.45
CA GLY A 144 18.49 4.80 21.89
C GLY A 144 18.62 4.73 20.36
N MET A 145 17.89 3.85 19.66
CA MET A 145 17.79 3.86 18.19
C MET A 145 16.61 4.72 17.73
N TYR A 146 15.48 4.61 18.42
CA TYR A 146 14.28 5.44 18.19
C TYR A 146 14.01 6.31 19.40
N ALA A 147 13.46 7.50 19.20
CA ALA A 147 12.98 8.33 20.31
C ALA A 147 11.80 7.64 21.02
N GLY A 148 11.56 7.97 22.30
CA GLY A 148 10.61 7.26 23.15
C GLY A 148 9.17 7.18 22.62
N GLY A 149 8.75 8.11 21.75
CA GLY A 149 7.41 8.10 21.12
C GLY A 149 7.41 7.64 19.67
N GLU A 150 8.57 7.34 19.09
CA GLU A 150 8.74 7.01 17.68
C GLU A 150 8.86 5.50 17.47
N TYR A 151 8.50 5.08 16.26
CA TYR A 151 8.62 3.69 15.80
C TYR A 151 8.84 3.65 14.28
N ASP A 152 9.27 2.49 13.81
CA ASP A 152 9.24 2.14 12.41
C ASP A 152 8.43 0.85 12.24
N ILE A 153 7.83 0.69 11.05
CA ILE A 153 7.07 -0.51 10.70
C ILE A 153 7.39 -0.92 9.28
N ALA A 154 7.67 -2.20 9.11
CA ALA A 154 7.80 -2.84 7.81
C ALA A 154 6.92 -4.08 7.76
N GLY A 155 6.48 -4.43 6.56
CA GLY A 155 5.72 -5.61 6.27
C GLY A 155 6.44 -6.55 5.31
N PHE A 156 6.06 -7.81 5.36
CA PHE A 156 6.46 -8.82 4.40
C PHE A 156 5.25 -9.70 4.08
N THR A 157 4.98 -9.89 2.81
CA THR A 157 3.90 -10.75 2.34
C THR A 157 4.40 -11.80 1.37
N VAL A 158 3.74 -12.95 1.36
CA VAL A 158 3.90 -13.98 0.34
C VAL A 158 2.54 -14.25 -0.27
N GLY A 159 2.46 -14.17 -1.58
CA GLY A 159 1.31 -14.55 -2.37
C GLY A 159 1.61 -15.72 -3.29
N VAL A 160 0.57 -16.21 -3.95
CA VAL A 160 0.64 -17.30 -4.90
C VAL A 160 -0.11 -16.95 -6.18
N VAL A 161 0.42 -17.41 -7.30
CA VAL A 161 -0.25 -17.37 -8.60
C VAL A 161 -0.03 -18.68 -9.33
N GLU A 162 -1.02 -19.13 -10.12
CA GLU A 162 -0.81 -20.22 -11.08
C GLU A 162 0.20 -19.77 -12.14
N LYS A 163 1.23 -20.58 -12.42
CA LYS A 163 2.32 -20.22 -13.33
C LYS A 163 1.85 -19.70 -14.69
N SER A 164 0.78 -20.27 -15.21
CA SER A 164 0.18 -19.86 -16.50
C SER A 164 -0.60 -18.53 -16.42
N GLN A 165 -0.84 -18.00 -15.21
CA GLN A 165 -1.56 -16.76 -14.95
C GLN A 165 -0.67 -15.64 -14.40
N LEU A 166 0.65 -15.88 -14.35
CA LEU A 166 1.61 -14.86 -13.92
C LEU A 166 1.53 -13.64 -14.85
N ILE A 167 1.41 -12.46 -14.25
CA ILE A 167 1.42 -11.18 -14.95
C ILE A 167 2.82 -10.57 -14.80
N ASP A 168 3.59 -10.59 -15.87
CA ASP A 168 4.97 -10.12 -15.93
C ASP A 168 5.21 -9.03 -16.99
N GLY A 169 4.12 -8.51 -17.59
CA GLY A 169 4.17 -7.53 -18.66
C GLY A 169 4.43 -8.14 -20.06
N SER A 170 4.76 -9.43 -20.18
CA SER A 170 5.11 -10.06 -21.45
C SER A 170 4.03 -9.98 -22.53
N LYS A 171 2.79 -9.76 -22.15
CA LYS A 171 1.65 -9.60 -23.07
C LYS A 171 1.38 -8.15 -23.47
N VAL A 172 2.03 -7.16 -22.82
CA VAL A 172 1.77 -5.75 -23.08
C VAL A 172 2.24 -5.36 -24.49
N ARG A 173 1.36 -4.68 -25.23
CA ARG A 173 1.62 -4.28 -26.61
C ARG A 173 1.10 -2.88 -26.90
N ALA A 174 1.69 -2.24 -27.90
CA ALA A 174 1.19 -0.96 -28.41
C ALA A 174 -0.29 -1.09 -28.81
N GLY A 175 -1.10 -0.13 -28.41
CA GLY A 175 -2.56 -0.14 -28.58
C GLY A 175 -3.32 -0.66 -27.35
N ASP A 176 -2.69 -1.32 -26.41
CA ASP A 176 -3.34 -1.63 -25.12
C ASP A 176 -3.77 -0.35 -24.42
N VAL A 177 -4.94 -0.37 -23.81
CA VAL A 177 -5.42 0.74 -23.00
C VAL A 177 -5.01 0.57 -21.55
N LEU A 178 -4.87 1.69 -20.86
CA LEU A 178 -4.53 1.78 -19.46
C LEU A 178 -5.78 2.13 -18.66
N VAL A 179 -6.29 1.20 -17.87
CA VAL A 179 -7.38 1.44 -16.92
C VAL A 179 -6.77 1.86 -15.59
N GLY A 180 -6.98 3.11 -15.21
CA GLY A 180 -6.57 3.64 -13.91
C GLY A 180 -7.63 3.41 -12.86
N VAL A 181 -7.22 2.95 -11.68
CA VAL A 181 -8.08 2.77 -10.50
C VAL A 181 -7.75 3.85 -9.47
N ALA A 182 -8.77 4.57 -9.02
CA ALA A 182 -8.61 5.73 -8.15
C ALA A 182 -7.89 5.41 -6.84
N SER A 183 -6.99 6.30 -6.43
CA SER A 183 -6.36 6.28 -5.11
C SER A 183 -7.30 6.85 -4.03
N SER A 184 -6.95 6.62 -2.77
CA SER A 184 -7.63 7.20 -1.61
C SER A 184 -7.05 8.56 -1.19
N GLY A 185 -5.90 8.94 -1.71
CA GLY A 185 -5.13 10.12 -1.35
C GLY A 185 -3.66 9.97 -1.75
N VAL A 186 -2.78 10.53 -0.95
CA VAL A 186 -1.32 10.51 -1.20
C VAL A 186 -0.73 9.10 -1.09
N HIS A 187 -1.42 8.21 -0.42
CA HIS A 187 -0.93 6.87 -0.04
C HIS A 187 0.24 6.95 0.94
N SER A 188 1.38 6.27 0.65
CA SER A 188 2.55 6.26 1.54
C SER A 188 3.82 6.78 0.88
N ASN A 189 3.72 7.43 -0.30
CA ASN A 189 4.86 7.92 -1.05
C ASN A 189 4.89 9.47 -1.12
N GLY A 190 6.08 10.03 -1.31
CA GLY A 190 6.26 11.49 -1.42
C GLY A 190 6.23 12.24 -0.09
N PHE A 191 6.16 11.57 1.07
CA PHE A 191 5.97 12.21 2.37
C PHE A 191 7.17 13.02 2.86
N SER A 192 8.36 12.80 2.35
CA SER A 192 9.49 13.71 2.62
C SER A 192 9.21 15.11 2.07
N LEU A 193 8.66 15.19 0.85
CA LEU A 193 8.26 16.46 0.25
C LEU A 193 7.02 17.03 0.96
N VAL A 194 6.00 16.22 1.24
CA VAL A 194 4.81 16.65 1.99
C VAL A 194 5.20 17.33 3.30
N ARG A 195 6.06 16.70 4.09
CA ARG A 195 6.54 17.26 5.37
C ARG A 195 7.33 18.54 5.18
N LYS A 196 8.16 18.62 4.13
CA LYS A 196 8.86 19.85 3.78
C LYS A 196 7.87 20.97 3.44
N ILE A 197 6.86 20.70 2.61
CA ILE A 197 5.81 21.67 2.27
C ILE A 197 5.08 22.18 3.52
N VAL A 198 4.70 21.27 4.42
CA VAL A 198 4.04 21.61 5.68
C VAL A 198 4.92 22.54 6.52
N ALA A 199 6.20 22.21 6.69
CA ALA A 199 7.14 22.98 7.49
C ALA A 199 7.46 24.36 6.88
N ASP A 200 7.79 24.39 5.59
CA ASP A 200 8.19 25.64 4.89
C ASP A 200 7.06 26.67 4.85
N ASN A 201 5.80 26.22 4.85
CA ASN A 201 4.63 27.09 4.82
C ASN A 201 3.95 27.26 6.20
N CYS A 202 4.55 26.74 7.27
CA CYS A 202 4.00 26.78 8.62
C CYS A 202 2.53 26.27 8.67
N LEU A 203 2.19 25.24 7.87
CA LEU A 203 0.86 24.66 7.84
C LEU A 203 0.58 23.86 9.12
N ASN A 204 -0.62 24.01 9.67
CA ASN A 204 -1.01 23.29 10.88
C ASN A 204 -1.79 22.03 10.49
N LEU A 205 -1.29 20.85 10.88
CA LEU A 205 -1.94 19.57 10.60
C LEU A 205 -3.34 19.43 11.21
N ARG A 206 -3.62 20.15 12.29
CA ARG A 206 -4.91 20.13 13.00
C ARG A 206 -5.89 21.20 12.50
N GLU A 207 -5.47 22.03 11.56
CA GLU A 207 -6.32 23.03 10.92
C GLU A 207 -7.09 22.47 9.74
N SER A 208 -8.33 22.95 9.57
CA SER A 208 -9.18 22.59 8.44
C SER A 208 -9.03 23.61 7.32
N TYR A 209 -8.82 23.12 6.10
CA TYR A 209 -8.59 23.97 4.93
C TYR A 209 -9.78 23.88 3.97
N PRO A 210 -10.30 25.02 3.46
CA PRO A 210 -11.40 25.04 2.50
C PRO A 210 -11.09 24.22 1.24
N GLU A 211 -9.85 24.27 0.76
CA GLU A 211 -9.36 23.49 -0.40
C GLU A 211 -9.46 21.98 -0.18
N LEU A 212 -9.47 21.52 1.06
CA LEU A 212 -9.61 20.12 1.45
C LEU A 212 -11.03 19.78 1.93
N SER A 213 -12.04 20.49 1.43
CA SER A 213 -13.45 20.34 1.83
C SER A 213 -13.65 20.54 3.34
N ASN A 214 -12.93 21.48 3.94
CA ASN A 214 -12.92 21.80 5.38
C ASN A 214 -12.52 20.62 6.28
N LYS A 215 -11.75 19.65 5.76
CA LYS A 215 -11.12 18.59 6.56
C LYS A 215 -9.79 19.07 7.14
N GLN A 216 -9.38 18.48 8.27
CA GLN A 216 -8.07 18.72 8.85
C GLN A 216 -6.99 18.19 7.90
N LEU A 217 -5.90 18.95 7.72
CA LEU A 217 -4.80 18.56 6.85
C LEU A 217 -4.19 17.21 7.25
N GLY A 218 -3.97 17.00 8.55
CA GLY A 218 -3.40 15.76 9.06
C GLY A 218 -4.29 14.54 8.79
N GLU A 219 -5.63 14.67 8.89
CA GLU A 219 -6.57 13.60 8.55
C GLU A 219 -6.50 13.23 7.06
N VAL A 220 -6.45 14.24 6.19
CA VAL A 220 -6.35 14.02 4.74
C VAL A 220 -5.02 13.35 4.39
N LEU A 221 -3.91 13.80 4.96
CA LEU A 221 -2.58 13.23 4.71
C LEU A 221 -2.40 11.84 5.31
N LEU A 222 -3.07 11.52 6.42
CA LEU A 222 -3.05 10.20 7.06
C LEU A 222 -4.10 9.24 6.51
N THR A 223 -4.86 9.61 5.48
CA THR A 223 -5.74 8.67 4.78
C THR A 223 -4.94 7.44 4.36
N PRO A 224 -5.37 6.22 4.73
CA PRO A 224 -4.62 5.01 4.42
C PRO A 224 -4.45 4.76 2.93
N THR A 225 -3.36 4.14 2.58
CA THR A 225 -3.13 3.59 1.25
C THR A 225 -4.22 2.57 0.92
N LYS A 226 -4.79 2.68 -0.26
CA LYS A 226 -5.83 1.77 -0.71
C LYS A 226 -5.28 0.39 -1.05
N ILE A 227 -6.01 -0.64 -0.65
CA ILE A 227 -5.73 -2.04 -0.97
C ILE A 227 -6.63 -2.45 -2.13
N TYR A 228 -6.03 -2.88 -3.24
CA TYR A 228 -6.72 -3.17 -4.51
C TYR A 228 -6.92 -4.67 -4.75
N VAL A 229 -6.46 -5.53 -3.83
CA VAL A 229 -6.29 -6.97 -4.05
C VAL A 229 -7.55 -7.65 -4.55
N LYS A 230 -8.66 -7.55 -3.83
CA LYS A 230 -9.90 -8.29 -4.16
C LYS A 230 -10.49 -7.84 -5.47
N GLN A 231 -10.52 -6.53 -5.69
CA GLN A 231 -11.13 -5.90 -6.85
C GLN A 231 -10.34 -6.21 -8.13
N VAL A 232 -9.03 -6.09 -8.08
CA VAL A 232 -8.17 -6.33 -9.24
C VAL A 232 -8.03 -7.82 -9.55
N LEU A 233 -7.96 -8.70 -8.53
CA LEU A 233 -8.00 -10.15 -8.77
C LEU A 233 -9.30 -10.58 -9.45
N GLU A 234 -10.42 -9.91 -9.20
CA GLU A 234 -11.67 -10.21 -9.91
C GLU A 234 -11.58 -9.80 -11.39
N VAL A 235 -10.91 -8.69 -11.71
CA VAL A 235 -10.58 -8.33 -13.09
C VAL A 235 -9.69 -9.39 -13.74
N VAL A 236 -8.61 -9.80 -13.05
CA VAL A 236 -7.67 -10.83 -13.56
C VAL A 236 -8.35 -12.16 -13.85
N ARG A 237 -9.35 -12.54 -13.06
CA ARG A 237 -10.13 -13.78 -13.28
C ARG A 237 -11.04 -13.72 -14.49
N ASN A 238 -11.46 -12.54 -14.90
CA ASN A 238 -12.52 -12.35 -15.90
C ASN A 238 -12.05 -11.70 -17.20
N CYS A 239 -10.89 -11.04 -17.21
CA CYS A 239 -10.31 -10.34 -18.35
C CYS A 239 -8.90 -10.86 -18.66
N ASP A 240 -8.46 -10.75 -19.92
CA ASP A 240 -7.06 -10.99 -20.27
C ASP A 240 -6.23 -9.75 -19.93
N VAL A 241 -5.65 -9.75 -18.74
CA VAL A 241 -4.81 -8.66 -18.24
C VAL A 241 -3.39 -8.84 -18.72
N HIS A 242 -2.83 -7.83 -19.37
CA HIS A 242 -1.49 -7.86 -19.96
C HIS A 242 -0.42 -7.36 -18.98
N GLY A 243 -0.76 -6.37 -18.14
CA GLY A 243 0.14 -5.81 -17.14
C GLY A 243 -0.60 -5.08 -16.02
N ILE A 244 -0.01 -5.02 -14.85
CA ILE A 244 -0.51 -4.26 -13.70
C ILE A 244 0.64 -3.44 -13.12
N SER A 245 0.38 -2.17 -12.82
CA SER A 245 1.36 -1.28 -12.18
C SER A 245 0.77 -0.66 -10.93
N HIS A 246 1.45 -0.82 -9.78
CA HIS A 246 1.16 -0.11 -8.54
C HIS A 246 1.89 1.23 -8.55
N ILE A 247 1.16 2.34 -8.40
CA ILE A 247 1.73 3.68 -8.44
C ILE A 247 2.25 4.07 -7.06
N THR A 248 3.56 4.01 -6.90
CA THR A 248 4.32 4.30 -5.68
C THR A 248 5.28 5.47 -5.87
N GLY A 249 6.44 5.48 -5.18
CA GLY A 249 7.49 6.48 -5.39
C GLY A 249 7.98 6.48 -6.83
N GLY A 250 8.25 7.66 -7.39
CA GLY A 250 8.53 7.84 -8.80
C GLY A 250 7.28 8.04 -9.68
N GLY A 251 6.07 7.94 -9.08
CA GLY A 251 4.80 8.27 -9.74
C GLY A 251 4.55 7.49 -11.02
N PHE A 252 3.97 8.16 -12.02
CA PHE A 252 3.65 7.57 -13.32
C PHE A 252 4.92 7.24 -14.12
N ASP A 253 5.93 8.09 -14.03
CA ASP A 253 7.13 8.00 -14.86
C ASP A 253 7.99 6.77 -14.57
N GLU A 254 8.02 6.31 -13.32
CA GLU A 254 8.87 5.20 -12.93
C GLU A 254 8.10 3.89 -12.72
N ASN A 255 6.79 3.94 -12.46
CA ASN A 255 6.03 2.73 -12.15
C ASN A 255 5.34 2.12 -13.38
N ILE A 256 4.65 2.91 -14.22
CA ILE A 256 3.95 2.34 -15.37
C ILE A 256 4.94 1.75 -16.39
N PRO A 257 6.09 2.36 -16.69
CA PRO A 257 7.06 1.77 -17.61
C PRO A 257 7.61 0.40 -17.21
N ARG A 258 7.48 -0.02 -15.95
CA ARG A 258 7.93 -1.36 -15.49
C ARG A 258 7.21 -2.52 -16.17
N ILE A 259 6.02 -2.27 -16.73
CA ILE A 259 5.26 -3.30 -17.45
C ILE A 259 5.48 -3.26 -18.96
N LEU A 260 6.30 -2.33 -19.48
CA LEU A 260 6.52 -2.12 -20.91
C LEU A 260 7.74 -2.92 -21.41
N HIS A 261 7.73 -3.17 -22.72
CA HIS A 261 8.89 -3.65 -23.46
C HIS A 261 9.74 -2.50 -24.01
N GLU A 262 10.98 -2.80 -24.36
CA GLU A 262 11.87 -1.87 -25.04
C GLU A 262 11.21 -1.34 -26.33
N GLY A 263 11.30 -0.03 -26.54
CA GLY A 263 10.67 0.68 -27.66
C GLY A 263 9.21 1.10 -27.42
N GLN A 264 8.60 0.69 -26.33
CA GLN A 264 7.24 1.10 -25.96
C GLN A 264 7.26 2.36 -25.09
N GLY A 265 6.14 3.09 -25.10
CA GLY A 265 5.90 4.23 -24.22
C GLY A 265 4.44 4.36 -23.86
N LEU A 266 4.09 5.51 -23.29
CA LEU A 266 2.78 5.79 -22.73
C LEU A 266 2.25 7.14 -23.17
N GLU A 267 0.98 7.18 -23.50
CA GLU A 267 0.22 8.42 -23.67
C GLU A 267 -0.90 8.44 -22.62
N ILE A 268 -0.84 9.41 -21.70
CA ILE A 268 -1.76 9.56 -20.57
C ILE A 268 -2.59 10.83 -20.79
N ASP A 269 -3.92 10.72 -20.64
CA ASP A 269 -4.87 11.83 -20.65
C ASP A 269 -5.25 12.20 -19.21
N GLU A 270 -4.63 13.25 -18.66
CA GLU A 270 -4.88 13.69 -17.27
C GLU A 270 -6.31 14.22 -17.07
N GLY A 271 -7.00 14.60 -18.14
CA GLY A 271 -8.40 15.03 -18.11
C GLY A 271 -9.40 13.89 -17.87
N SER A 272 -8.96 12.64 -17.96
CA SER A 272 -9.83 11.46 -17.90
C SER A 272 -10.24 11.02 -16.50
N TRP A 273 -9.62 11.55 -15.44
CA TRP A 273 -9.97 11.26 -14.03
C TRP A 273 -9.96 12.51 -13.16
N GLU A 274 -10.48 12.37 -11.95
CA GLU A 274 -10.45 13.43 -10.95
C GLU A 274 -9.13 13.44 -10.18
N ILE A 275 -8.33 14.49 -10.32
CA ILE A 275 -7.18 14.74 -9.45
C ILE A 275 -7.71 15.23 -8.10
N LEU A 276 -7.45 14.46 -7.03
CA LEU A 276 -7.95 14.74 -5.69
C LEU A 276 -7.45 16.11 -5.16
N PRO A 277 -8.25 16.83 -4.38
CA PRO A 277 -7.91 18.16 -3.86
C PRO A 277 -6.57 18.23 -3.13
N VAL A 278 -6.14 17.16 -2.47
CA VAL A 278 -4.86 17.10 -1.75
C VAL A 278 -3.66 17.33 -2.67
N PHE A 279 -3.70 16.85 -3.92
CA PHE A 279 -2.59 17.05 -4.85
C PHE A 279 -2.50 18.49 -5.31
N ARG A 280 -3.64 19.13 -5.61
CA ARG A 280 -3.70 20.57 -5.93
C ARG A 280 -3.24 21.43 -4.75
N PHE A 281 -3.57 21.03 -3.54
CA PHE A 281 -3.11 21.67 -2.31
C PHE A 281 -1.58 21.59 -2.20
N LEU A 282 -1.00 20.40 -2.37
CA LEU A 282 0.44 20.19 -2.30
C LEU A 282 1.19 20.92 -3.42
N GLU A 283 0.67 20.92 -4.65
CA GLU A 283 1.20 21.67 -5.78
C GLU A 283 1.25 23.19 -5.48
N LYS A 284 0.14 23.74 -5.00
CA LYS A 284 -0.01 25.16 -4.66
C LYS A 284 0.99 25.60 -3.58
N TYR A 285 0.99 24.92 -2.44
CA TYR A 285 1.84 25.31 -1.32
C TYR A 285 3.29 24.92 -1.51
N GLY A 286 3.55 23.82 -2.20
CA GLY A 286 4.91 23.36 -2.54
C GLY A 286 5.54 24.11 -3.69
N LYS A 287 4.74 24.85 -4.49
CA LYS A 287 5.18 25.47 -5.76
C LYS A 287 5.90 24.48 -6.65
N VAL A 288 5.45 23.24 -6.64
CA VAL A 288 5.99 22.16 -7.46
C VAL A 288 5.46 22.31 -8.87
N ALA A 289 6.30 22.12 -9.88
CA ALA A 289 5.84 22.16 -11.27
C ALA A 289 4.81 21.03 -11.51
N HIS A 290 3.72 21.34 -12.21
CA HIS A 290 2.61 20.40 -12.42
C HIS A 290 3.07 19.04 -12.96
N ARG A 291 3.93 19.04 -13.97
CA ARG A 291 4.52 17.83 -14.56
C ARG A 291 5.35 17.02 -13.55
N GLU A 292 6.05 17.68 -12.64
CA GLU A 292 6.85 17.05 -11.59
C GLU A 292 5.97 16.33 -10.55
N MET A 293 4.74 16.82 -10.33
CA MET A 293 3.78 16.15 -9.43
C MET A 293 3.52 14.69 -9.85
N PHE A 294 3.49 14.42 -11.17
CA PHE A 294 3.31 13.05 -11.71
C PHE A 294 4.53 12.15 -11.55
N ASN A 295 5.70 12.71 -11.29
CA ASN A 295 6.91 11.94 -10.97
C ASN A 295 7.03 11.64 -9.47
N ILE A 296 6.33 12.41 -8.61
CA ILE A 296 6.43 12.27 -7.16
C ILE A 296 5.23 11.52 -6.58
N PHE A 297 4.03 11.83 -7.04
CA PHE A 297 2.76 11.40 -6.48
C PHE A 297 1.92 10.56 -7.44
N ASN A 298 0.96 9.84 -6.89
CA ASN A 298 0.00 9.04 -7.67
C ASN A 298 -1.08 9.86 -8.38
N MET A 299 -1.18 11.14 -8.14
CA MET A 299 -2.10 12.12 -8.75
C MET A 299 -3.56 11.67 -8.84
N GLY A 300 -4.00 10.78 -7.95
CA GLY A 300 -5.37 10.27 -7.87
C GLY A 300 -5.56 8.87 -8.46
N ILE A 301 -4.53 8.26 -9.04
CA ILE A 301 -4.53 6.89 -9.57
C ILE A 301 -3.50 6.05 -8.81
N GLY A 302 -3.95 5.04 -8.08
CA GLY A 302 -3.03 4.20 -7.30
C GLY A 302 -2.69 2.86 -7.95
N MET A 303 -3.49 2.40 -8.92
CA MET A 303 -3.26 1.16 -9.65
C MET A 303 -3.60 1.38 -11.13
N VAL A 304 -2.80 0.80 -12.02
CA VAL A 304 -3.03 0.83 -13.48
C VAL A 304 -3.05 -0.59 -14.01
N ILE A 305 -4.02 -0.89 -14.87
CA ILE A 305 -4.20 -2.19 -15.51
C ILE A 305 -4.11 -1.99 -17.02
N ALA A 306 -3.16 -2.66 -17.67
CA ALA A 306 -3.01 -2.67 -19.13
C ALA A 306 -3.73 -3.90 -19.70
N LEU A 307 -4.56 -3.69 -20.72
CA LEU A 307 -5.33 -4.74 -21.38
C LEU A 307 -5.81 -4.29 -22.78
N ASP A 308 -6.34 -5.22 -23.57
CA ASP A 308 -6.92 -4.90 -24.87
C ASP A 308 -8.09 -3.93 -24.73
N ALA A 309 -8.21 -2.98 -25.66
CA ALA A 309 -9.27 -1.97 -25.66
C ALA A 309 -10.68 -2.57 -25.62
N ALA A 310 -10.88 -3.76 -26.20
CA ALA A 310 -12.16 -4.46 -26.17
C ALA A 310 -12.56 -4.96 -24.77
N GLU A 311 -11.61 -5.20 -23.89
CA GLU A 311 -11.84 -5.66 -22.51
C GLU A 311 -12.03 -4.51 -21.52
N ALA A 312 -11.68 -3.26 -21.89
CA ALA A 312 -11.66 -2.11 -20.99
C ALA A 312 -12.98 -1.86 -20.26
N GLN A 313 -14.10 -1.85 -20.99
CA GLN A 313 -15.42 -1.58 -20.40
C GLN A 313 -15.84 -2.70 -19.44
N LYS A 314 -15.48 -3.95 -19.72
CA LYS A 314 -15.73 -5.09 -18.84
C LYS A 314 -14.93 -4.96 -17.56
N ALA A 315 -13.63 -4.64 -17.64
CA ALA A 315 -12.77 -4.42 -16.49
C ALA A 315 -13.28 -3.26 -15.60
N ILE A 316 -13.66 -2.13 -16.22
CA ILE A 316 -14.24 -0.97 -15.50
C ILE A 316 -15.57 -1.37 -14.83
N GLY A 317 -16.42 -2.14 -15.50
CA GLY A 317 -17.68 -2.64 -14.95
C GLY A 317 -17.46 -3.46 -13.68
N ILE A 318 -16.54 -4.43 -13.73
CA ILE A 318 -16.15 -5.27 -12.57
C ILE A 318 -15.67 -4.41 -11.40
N LEU A 319 -14.76 -3.45 -11.66
CA LEU A 319 -14.23 -2.55 -10.64
C LEU A 319 -15.34 -1.69 -10.02
N THR A 320 -16.25 -1.16 -10.85
CA THR A 320 -17.37 -0.33 -10.40
C THR A 320 -18.35 -1.11 -9.52
N GLU A 321 -18.66 -2.36 -9.88
CA GLU A 321 -19.51 -3.26 -9.08
C GLU A 321 -18.87 -3.56 -7.70
N GLN A 322 -17.55 -3.53 -7.62
CA GLN A 322 -16.78 -3.65 -6.35
C GLN A 322 -16.63 -2.32 -5.59
N GLY A 323 -17.26 -1.24 -6.07
CA GLY A 323 -17.23 0.07 -5.44
C GLY A 323 -16.02 0.93 -5.80
N GLU A 324 -15.25 0.53 -6.83
CA GLU A 324 -14.09 1.28 -7.27
C GLU A 324 -14.48 2.34 -8.32
N ARG A 325 -13.73 3.47 -8.32
CA ARG A 325 -13.74 4.40 -9.45
C ARG A 325 -12.60 4.04 -10.37
N ALA A 326 -12.92 3.68 -11.59
CA ALA A 326 -11.95 3.32 -12.62
C ALA A 326 -12.34 3.93 -13.97
N THR A 327 -11.33 4.29 -14.76
CA THR A 327 -11.53 4.86 -16.10
C THR A 327 -10.32 4.54 -16.97
N VAL A 328 -10.50 4.65 -18.30
CA VAL A 328 -9.36 4.62 -19.23
C VAL A 328 -8.60 5.93 -19.06
N ILE A 329 -7.32 5.85 -18.71
CA ILE A 329 -6.45 7.00 -18.46
C ILE A 329 -5.42 7.22 -19.58
N GLY A 330 -5.34 6.31 -20.54
CA GLY A 330 -4.34 6.40 -21.60
C GLY A 330 -4.15 5.08 -22.34
N ARG A 331 -3.03 4.99 -23.03
CA ARG A 331 -2.68 3.82 -23.85
C ARG A 331 -1.17 3.59 -23.91
N VAL A 332 -0.79 2.37 -24.24
CA VAL A 332 0.57 1.99 -24.61
C VAL A 332 0.84 2.39 -26.06
N THR A 333 2.00 2.97 -26.33
CA THR A 333 2.44 3.42 -27.67
C THR A 333 3.67 2.62 -28.14
N ASP A 334 3.96 2.71 -29.42
CA ASP A 334 5.16 2.17 -30.07
C ASP A 334 6.34 3.17 -30.12
N THR A 335 6.26 4.22 -29.33
CA THR A 335 7.29 5.26 -29.21
C THR A 335 7.63 5.45 -27.75
N GLU A 336 8.89 5.35 -27.41
CA GLU A 336 9.41 5.49 -26.04
C GLU A 336 9.04 6.81 -25.38
N GLY A 337 8.83 6.75 -24.08
CA GLY A 337 8.59 7.89 -23.21
C GLY A 337 7.20 7.89 -22.56
N VAL A 338 7.03 8.78 -21.58
CA VAL A 338 5.78 9.01 -20.86
C VAL A 338 5.27 10.42 -21.24
N VAL A 339 4.24 10.47 -22.06
CA VAL A 339 3.59 11.71 -22.47
C VAL A 339 2.31 11.88 -21.69
N ILE A 340 2.19 12.96 -20.91
CA ILE A 340 0.98 13.35 -20.18
C ILE A 340 0.41 14.61 -20.84
N ARG A 341 -0.87 14.57 -21.19
CA ARG A 341 -1.58 15.65 -21.92
C ARG A 341 -2.82 16.09 -21.15
#